data_15274d43780ad823ae66c09c49dd8b84
#
_entry.id   15274d43780ad823ae66c09c49dd8b84
#
_cell.length_a   1.000
_cell.length_b   1.000
_cell.length_c   1.000
_cell.angle_alpha   90.00
_cell.angle_beta   90.00
_cell.angle_gamma   90.00
#
_symmetry.space_group_name_H-M   'P 1'
#
loop_
_entity.id
_entity.type
_entity.pdbx_description
1 polymer ?
#
loop_
_entity_poly.entity_id
_entity_poly.type
_entity_poly.pdbx_seq_one_letter_code
_entity_poly.pdbx_strand_id
1 'polypeptide(L)'
;GLGDVYKRQTMDMRQYRRLKMFAHAAALTDNVTDPEDGQLSVFIRLGSDYRSNFYEYEIPLKLTPAGHYNGDSESDQLIVWPKDNMLDIALSVFTDLKKKRNQAKNNPLSGVSYGKLYSEYDSEQPANKISIIGNPSLAEVKTMMIGVRNNSRSKKSIEVWVNELRLSDFDEDGGWAAQGNMNVQLSDLGSVSMAGHVETAGFGGLEQSVSERRLDDYYQYQFTTTFELGRFFPKAVKLSAPIYYSYSREKTSPKYNPLDKDMLLKDALDALANDRERDSLRNIANEITTYKNFSLSNMRVGVTSKNPMPYDPGNFTMSYSRTKRHNQGLSLIHISEP
;
A
#
# COMPACT_ATOMS: atom_id res chain seq x y z
N GLY A 1 33.16 -15.70 -10.53
CA GLY A 1 32.09 -14.74 -10.62
C GLY A 1 32.25 -13.71 -9.56
N LEU A 2 32.61 -12.50 -9.93
CA LEU A 2 32.63 -11.33 -9.03
C LEU A 2 31.16 -10.89 -8.84
N GLY A 3 30.59 -11.26 -7.71
CA GLY A 3 29.29 -10.71 -7.30
C GLY A 3 29.52 -9.37 -6.64
N ASP A 4 29.10 -8.30 -7.27
CA ASP A 4 28.99 -7.02 -6.61
C ASP A 4 27.93 -7.09 -5.50
N VAL A 5 28.38 -6.92 -4.28
CA VAL A 5 27.52 -6.82 -3.10
C VAL A 5 26.90 -5.41 -3.11
N TYR A 6 25.80 -5.23 -3.79
CA TYR A 6 24.98 -4.04 -3.62
C TYR A 6 24.38 -4.05 -2.22
N LYS A 7 24.55 -2.93 -1.50
CA LYS A 7 23.89 -2.68 -0.23
C LYS A 7 22.42 -3.05 -0.35
N ARG A 8 21.92 -3.89 0.55
CA ARG A 8 20.55 -4.37 0.67
C ARG A 8 19.57 -3.23 0.97
N GLN A 9 19.33 -2.36 0.00
CA GLN A 9 18.16 -1.49 0.03
C GLN A 9 17.00 -2.29 -0.52
N THR A 10 15.93 -2.40 0.24
CA THR A 10 14.67 -2.94 -0.25
C THR A 10 14.12 -1.98 -1.31
N MET A 11 13.71 -2.52 -2.45
CA MET A 11 13.09 -1.76 -3.52
C MET A 11 11.57 -1.94 -3.46
N ASP A 12 10.84 -0.83 -3.39
CA ASP A 12 9.38 -0.83 -3.54
C ASP A 12 9.03 -0.64 -5.02
N MET A 13 8.45 -1.67 -5.63
CA MET A 13 8.08 -1.67 -7.04
C MET A 13 6.61 -1.33 -7.27
N ARG A 14 5.78 -1.18 -6.22
CA ARG A 14 4.34 -0.98 -6.33
C ARG A 14 3.92 0.31 -7.02
N GLN A 15 4.83 1.28 -7.09
CA GLN A 15 4.59 2.57 -7.75
C GLN A 15 4.82 2.52 -9.26
N TYR A 16 5.27 1.37 -9.79
CA TYR A 16 5.49 1.16 -11.21
C TYR A 16 4.49 0.13 -11.74
N ARG A 17 4.10 0.30 -13.00
CA ARG A 17 3.16 -0.62 -13.65
C ARG A 17 3.87 -1.70 -14.44
N ARG A 18 5.08 -1.43 -14.93
CA ARG A 18 5.79 -2.34 -15.83
C ARG A 18 7.27 -2.50 -15.48
N LEU A 19 7.77 -3.71 -15.73
CA LEU A 19 9.19 -4.05 -15.70
C LEU A 19 9.60 -4.47 -17.10
N LYS A 20 10.64 -3.81 -17.67
CA LYS A 20 11.11 -4.05 -19.03
C LYS A 20 12.58 -4.47 -19.02
N MET A 21 12.92 -5.35 -19.94
CA MET A 21 14.29 -5.80 -20.17
C MET A 21 14.40 -6.39 -21.60
N PHE A 22 15.49 -6.12 -22.27
CA PHE A 22 15.80 -6.77 -23.55
C PHE A 22 16.66 -7.99 -23.33
N ALA A 23 16.42 -9.03 -24.12
CA ALA A 23 17.26 -10.22 -24.18
C ALA A 23 17.63 -10.53 -25.62
N HIS A 24 18.89 -10.88 -25.83
CA HIS A 24 19.43 -11.38 -27.09
C HIS A 24 19.96 -12.79 -26.86
N ALA A 25 19.74 -13.66 -27.78
CA ALA A 25 20.26 -15.04 -27.74
C ALA A 25 20.79 -15.46 -29.09
N ALA A 26 21.98 -16.05 -29.12
CA ALA A 26 22.59 -16.61 -30.34
C ALA A 26 23.22 -17.94 -30.04
N ALA A 27 23.23 -18.84 -31.07
CA ALA A 27 23.97 -20.08 -31.02
C ALA A 27 25.47 -19.80 -31.10
N LEU A 28 26.27 -20.45 -30.25
CA LEU A 28 27.71 -20.49 -30.41
C LEU A 28 28.05 -21.55 -31.46
N THR A 29 28.90 -21.17 -32.42
CA THR A 29 29.33 -22.05 -33.54
C THR A 29 30.39 -23.03 -33.09
N ASP A 30 30.00 -23.98 -32.25
CA ASP A 30 30.92 -25.08 -31.82
C ASP A 30 30.65 -26.40 -32.52
N ASN A 31 29.73 -26.45 -33.51
CA ASN A 31 29.30 -27.59 -34.28
C ASN A 31 28.83 -28.83 -33.48
N VAL A 32 28.66 -28.73 -32.18
CA VAL A 32 28.31 -29.84 -31.29
C VAL A 32 26.85 -29.83 -30.88
N THR A 33 26.30 -28.62 -30.78
CA THR A 33 24.93 -28.43 -30.29
C THR A 33 24.20 -27.41 -31.18
N ASP A 34 23.06 -27.82 -31.73
CA ASP A 34 22.21 -26.96 -32.54
C ASP A 34 20.98 -26.56 -31.69
N PRO A 35 20.99 -25.36 -31.05
CA PRO A 35 19.85 -24.91 -30.29
C PRO A 35 18.74 -24.42 -31.23
N GLU A 36 17.51 -24.74 -30.88
CA GLU A 36 16.30 -24.30 -31.57
C GLU A 36 15.54 -23.29 -30.75
N ASP A 37 14.70 -22.46 -31.39
CA ASP A 37 13.82 -21.50 -30.75
C ASP A 37 12.97 -22.17 -29.68
N GLY A 38 12.85 -21.54 -28.50
CA GLY A 38 12.04 -22.02 -27.40
C GLY A 38 12.64 -23.15 -26.54
N GLN A 39 13.76 -23.78 -26.97
CA GLN A 39 14.47 -24.76 -26.13
C GLN A 39 15.14 -24.13 -24.92
N LEU A 40 15.36 -22.82 -24.96
CA LEU A 40 15.98 -22.03 -23.94
C LEU A 40 15.02 -20.94 -23.53
N SER A 41 15.09 -20.55 -22.26
CA SER A 41 14.30 -19.44 -21.74
C SER A 41 15.15 -18.53 -20.87
N VAL A 42 14.82 -17.26 -20.85
CA VAL A 42 15.33 -16.31 -19.87
C VAL A 42 14.26 -16.06 -18.81
N PHE A 43 14.66 -15.97 -17.56
CA PHE A 43 13.75 -15.68 -16.47
C PHE A 43 14.30 -14.58 -15.57
N ILE A 44 13.38 -13.85 -14.96
CA ILE A 44 13.65 -12.91 -13.88
C ILE A 44 12.92 -13.35 -12.61
N ARG A 45 13.62 -13.32 -11.46
CA ARG A 45 13.05 -13.55 -10.14
C ARG A 45 13.10 -12.28 -9.32
N LEU A 46 12.02 -11.99 -8.63
CA LEU A 46 11.85 -10.85 -7.75
C LEU A 46 11.35 -11.33 -6.38
N GLY A 47 12.04 -11.00 -5.31
CA GLY A 47 11.58 -11.45 -4.00
C GLY A 47 12.52 -11.11 -2.84
N SER A 48 12.29 -11.73 -1.71
CA SER A 48 13.18 -11.61 -0.56
C SER A 48 14.42 -12.51 -0.69
N ASP A 49 14.30 -13.61 -1.42
CA ASP A 49 15.38 -14.50 -1.82
C ASP A 49 15.08 -15.12 -3.19
N TYR A 50 16.04 -15.83 -3.76
CA TYR A 50 15.92 -16.45 -5.10
C TYR A 50 15.62 -17.96 -5.07
N ARG A 51 15.35 -18.55 -3.89
CA ARG A 51 15.16 -20.00 -3.69
C ARG A 51 13.76 -20.38 -3.24
N SER A 52 13.26 -19.66 -2.22
CA SER A 52 12.05 -20.05 -1.49
C SER A 52 10.98 -18.99 -1.40
N ASN A 53 11.30 -17.72 -1.78
CA ASN A 53 10.38 -16.61 -1.64
C ASN A 53 10.54 -15.58 -2.77
N PHE A 54 10.00 -15.92 -3.94
CA PHE A 54 10.11 -15.09 -5.15
C PHE A 54 8.90 -15.23 -6.08
N TYR A 55 8.72 -14.21 -6.90
CA TYR A 55 8.00 -14.25 -8.16
C TYR A 55 8.99 -14.54 -9.29
N GLU A 56 8.60 -15.33 -10.29
CA GLU A 56 9.40 -15.60 -11.48
C GLU A 56 8.56 -15.34 -12.73
N TYR A 57 9.14 -14.64 -13.68
CA TYR A 57 8.59 -14.49 -15.03
C TYR A 57 9.59 -15.06 -16.03
N GLU A 58 9.17 -15.99 -16.87
CA GLU A 58 10.00 -16.75 -17.80
C GLU A 58 9.46 -16.62 -19.21
N ILE A 59 10.35 -16.28 -20.15
CA ILE A 59 10.02 -16.21 -21.58
C ILE A 59 10.88 -17.20 -22.38
N PRO A 60 10.32 -17.91 -23.37
CA PRO A 60 11.10 -18.69 -24.31
C PRO A 60 11.92 -17.76 -25.19
N LEU A 61 13.17 -18.13 -25.48
CA LEU A 61 14.09 -17.33 -26.30
C LEU A 61 13.98 -17.73 -27.76
N LYS A 62 13.95 -16.72 -28.62
CA LYS A 62 14.14 -16.82 -30.06
C LYS A 62 15.60 -16.53 -30.38
N LEU A 63 16.22 -17.35 -31.16
CA LEU A 63 17.64 -17.23 -31.50
C LEU A 63 17.85 -16.28 -32.68
N THR A 64 18.86 -15.45 -32.57
CA THR A 64 19.30 -14.62 -33.68
C THR A 64 20.02 -15.54 -34.71
N PRO A 65 19.61 -15.55 -35.98
CA PRO A 65 20.28 -16.30 -37.00
C PRO A 65 21.73 -15.89 -37.17
N ALA A 66 22.60 -16.82 -37.55
CA ALA A 66 23.99 -16.48 -37.85
C ALA A 66 24.06 -15.53 -39.05
N GLY A 67 24.80 -14.42 -38.93
CA GLY A 67 24.91 -13.39 -39.97
C GLY A 67 25.74 -12.18 -39.55
N HIS A 68 25.90 -11.27 -40.48
CA HIS A 68 26.49 -9.94 -40.19
C HIS A 68 25.37 -8.93 -40.18
N TYR A 69 25.29 -8.20 -39.10
CA TYR A 69 24.25 -7.22 -38.83
C TYR A 69 24.83 -5.80 -38.74
N ASN A 70 24.17 -4.85 -39.38
CA ASN A 70 24.56 -3.43 -39.31
C ASN A 70 23.84 -2.76 -38.12
N GLY A 71 24.62 -2.26 -37.17
CA GLY A 71 24.07 -1.58 -35.99
C GLY A 71 23.28 -0.29 -36.30
N ASP A 72 23.48 0.32 -37.48
CA ASP A 72 22.76 1.53 -37.92
C ASP A 72 21.45 1.19 -38.66
N SER A 73 21.20 -0.07 -38.96
CA SER A 73 19.99 -0.57 -39.66
C SER A 73 18.93 -0.98 -38.64
N GLU A 74 17.78 -0.31 -38.62
CA GLU A 74 16.65 -0.64 -37.75
C GLU A 74 16.15 -2.08 -37.97
N SER A 75 16.15 -2.56 -39.23
CA SER A 75 15.77 -3.93 -39.56
C SER A 75 16.71 -4.94 -38.93
N ASP A 76 18.03 -4.69 -38.97
CA ASP A 76 19.02 -5.59 -38.40
C ASP A 76 18.98 -5.54 -36.86
N GLN A 77 18.75 -4.37 -36.29
CA GLN A 77 18.54 -4.24 -34.84
C GLN A 77 17.35 -5.09 -34.36
N LEU A 78 16.23 -5.12 -35.11
CA LEU A 78 15.06 -5.95 -34.79
C LEU A 78 15.30 -7.46 -34.96
N ILE A 79 16.26 -7.87 -35.78
CA ILE A 79 16.66 -9.28 -35.91
C ILE A 79 17.54 -9.67 -34.71
N VAL A 80 18.46 -8.81 -34.31
CA VAL A 80 19.36 -9.04 -33.16
C VAL A 80 18.60 -8.96 -31.82
N TRP A 81 17.69 -8.02 -31.69
CA TRP A 81 16.86 -7.80 -30.51
C TRP A 81 15.38 -8.00 -30.85
N PRO A 82 14.94 -9.26 -31.09
CA PRO A 82 13.56 -9.51 -31.47
C PRO A 82 12.60 -9.15 -30.33
N LYS A 83 11.46 -8.58 -30.71
CA LYS A 83 10.42 -8.22 -29.73
C LYS A 83 9.93 -9.39 -28.90
N ASP A 84 10.01 -10.61 -29.46
CA ASP A 84 9.63 -11.85 -28.78
C ASP A 84 10.53 -12.15 -27.56
N ASN A 85 11.77 -11.65 -27.57
CA ASN A 85 12.72 -11.77 -26.46
C ASN A 85 12.66 -10.59 -25.48
N MET A 86 11.78 -9.62 -25.71
CA MET A 86 11.60 -8.51 -24.80
C MET A 86 10.72 -8.93 -23.63
N LEU A 87 11.25 -8.82 -22.42
CA LEU A 87 10.42 -8.86 -21.22
C LEU A 87 9.76 -7.50 -21.10
N ASP A 88 8.44 -7.47 -21.19
CA ASP A 88 7.59 -6.30 -20.91
C ASP A 88 6.45 -6.76 -20.02
N ILE A 89 6.72 -6.75 -18.71
CA ILE A 89 5.93 -7.41 -17.69
C ILE A 89 5.06 -6.39 -16.99
N ALA A 90 3.75 -6.55 -17.04
CA ALA A 90 2.85 -5.83 -16.15
C ALA A 90 3.02 -6.39 -14.72
N LEU A 91 3.41 -5.56 -13.76
CA LEU A 91 3.66 -6.01 -12.38
C LEU A 91 2.41 -6.59 -11.70
N SER A 92 1.21 -6.22 -12.19
CA SER A 92 -0.06 -6.80 -11.75
C SER A 92 -0.17 -8.31 -11.97
N VAL A 93 0.52 -8.88 -12.99
CA VAL A 93 0.46 -10.32 -13.25
C VAL A 93 0.99 -11.15 -12.07
N PHE A 94 1.95 -10.61 -11.31
CA PHE A 94 2.48 -11.27 -10.12
C PHE A 94 1.47 -11.26 -8.97
N THR A 95 0.83 -10.12 -8.72
CA THR A 95 -0.19 -9.99 -7.66
C THR A 95 -1.44 -10.77 -8.00
N ASP A 96 -1.83 -10.84 -9.27
CA ASP A 96 -2.96 -11.66 -9.72
C ASP A 96 -2.68 -13.17 -9.59
N LEU A 97 -1.47 -13.60 -9.95
CA LEU A 97 -1.05 -14.99 -9.70
C LEU A 97 -1.07 -15.33 -8.21
N LYS A 98 -0.64 -14.41 -7.36
CA LYS A 98 -0.69 -14.56 -5.90
C LYS A 98 -2.12 -14.67 -5.38
N LYS A 99 -3.05 -13.86 -5.90
CA LYS A 99 -4.48 -13.96 -5.57
C LYS A 99 -5.03 -15.33 -5.94
N LYS A 100 -4.79 -15.81 -7.17
CA LYS A 100 -5.24 -17.12 -7.65
C LYS A 100 -4.66 -18.26 -6.81
N ARG A 101 -3.36 -18.22 -6.51
CA ARG A 101 -2.73 -19.19 -5.62
C ARG A 101 -3.36 -19.20 -4.22
N ASN A 102 -3.60 -18.02 -3.64
CA ASN A 102 -4.20 -17.91 -2.31
C ASN A 102 -5.63 -18.44 -2.30
N GLN A 103 -6.42 -18.18 -3.35
CA GLN A 103 -7.76 -18.76 -3.52
C GLN A 103 -7.70 -20.29 -3.67
N ALA A 104 -6.79 -20.81 -4.51
CA ALA A 104 -6.60 -22.26 -4.69
C ALA A 104 -6.18 -22.93 -3.36
N LYS A 105 -5.32 -22.28 -2.57
CA LYS A 105 -4.87 -22.79 -1.27
C LYS A 105 -6.02 -22.93 -0.27
N ASN A 106 -7.05 -22.08 -0.35
CA ASN A 106 -8.23 -22.18 0.53
C ASN A 106 -9.04 -23.45 0.30
N ASN A 107 -8.85 -24.13 -0.83
CA ASN A 107 -9.39 -25.46 -1.07
C ASN A 107 -8.38 -26.54 -0.61
N PRO A 108 -8.65 -27.29 0.48
CA PRO A 108 -7.74 -28.32 0.99
C PRO A 108 -7.38 -29.41 -0.02
N LEU A 109 -8.26 -29.64 -1.01
CA LEU A 109 -8.06 -30.68 -2.04
C LEU A 109 -7.14 -30.25 -3.18
N SER A 110 -6.80 -28.96 -3.27
CA SER A 110 -5.95 -28.42 -4.36
C SER A 110 -4.50 -28.85 -4.27
N GLY A 111 -4.01 -29.23 -3.09
CA GLY A 111 -2.60 -29.53 -2.84
C GLY A 111 -1.66 -28.34 -2.98
N VAL A 112 -2.21 -27.11 -3.12
CA VAL A 112 -1.47 -25.85 -3.23
C VAL A 112 -0.99 -25.40 -1.86
N SER A 113 0.27 -25.02 -1.75
CA SER A 113 0.86 -24.50 -0.51
C SER A 113 1.92 -23.45 -0.81
N TYR A 114 2.28 -22.64 0.19
CA TYR A 114 3.34 -21.64 0.03
C TYR A 114 4.72 -22.26 -0.29
N GLY A 115 4.99 -23.47 0.19
CA GLY A 115 6.28 -24.15 -0.03
C GLY A 115 6.40 -24.84 -1.40
N LYS A 116 5.33 -24.86 -2.22
CA LYS A 116 5.33 -25.43 -3.56
C LYS A 116 5.26 -24.34 -4.60
N LEU A 117 6.00 -24.52 -5.69
CA LEU A 117 5.93 -23.62 -6.85
C LEU A 117 4.53 -23.71 -7.47
N TYR A 118 3.86 -22.58 -7.55
CA TYR A 118 2.60 -22.42 -8.26
C TYR A 118 2.86 -21.63 -9.55
N SER A 119 2.39 -22.11 -10.69
CA SER A 119 2.70 -21.51 -11.99
C SER A 119 1.47 -21.46 -12.87
N GLU A 120 1.36 -20.39 -13.65
CA GLU A 120 0.39 -20.23 -14.72
C GLU A 120 1.08 -19.61 -15.94
N TYR A 121 0.41 -19.60 -17.07
CA TYR A 121 0.85 -18.85 -18.25
C TYR A 121 0.21 -17.48 -18.26
N ASP A 122 0.93 -16.51 -18.81
CA ASP A 122 0.44 -15.15 -18.95
C ASP A 122 -0.76 -15.10 -19.90
N SER A 123 -1.84 -14.44 -19.52
CA SER A 123 -3.05 -14.31 -20.32
C SER A 123 -2.85 -13.45 -21.56
N GLU A 124 -1.94 -12.45 -21.49
CA GLU A 124 -1.62 -11.56 -22.62
C GLU A 124 -0.55 -12.18 -23.54
N GLN A 125 0.36 -12.98 -22.96
CA GLN A 125 1.47 -13.62 -23.66
C GLN A 125 1.53 -15.12 -23.31
N PRO A 126 0.71 -15.98 -23.94
CA PRO A 126 0.56 -17.40 -23.54
C PRO A 126 1.82 -18.25 -23.62
N ALA A 127 2.86 -17.79 -24.29
CA ALA A 127 4.17 -18.45 -24.31
C ALA A 127 4.96 -18.25 -23.02
N ASN A 128 4.63 -17.19 -22.26
CA ASN A 128 5.36 -16.77 -21.07
C ASN A 128 4.77 -17.42 -19.83
N LYS A 129 5.64 -17.84 -18.92
CA LYS A 129 5.26 -18.52 -17.70
C LYS A 129 5.51 -17.64 -16.49
N ILE A 130 4.52 -17.58 -15.63
CA ILE A 130 4.59 -16.86 -14.37
C ILE A 130 4.57 -17.88 -13.24
N SER A 131 5.44 -17.70 -12.23
CA SER A 131 5.52 -18.63 -11.10
C SER A 131 5.68 -17.87 -9.79
N ILE A 132 5.19 -18.47 -8.71
CA ILE A 132 5.34 -17.96 -7.37
C ILE A 132 5.67 -19.08 -6.38
N ILE A 133 6.58 -18.82 -5.46
CA ILE A 133 6.85 -19.66 -4.29
C ILE A 133 7.00 -18.78 -3.06
N GLY A 134 6.61 -19.28 -1.91
CA GLY A 134 6.63 -18.49 -0.66
C GLY A 134 5.52 -17.45 -0.59
N ASN A 135 5.81 -16.35 0.05
CA ASN A 135 4.96 -15.15 0.09
C ASN A 135 5.78 -13.90 -0.26
N PRO A 136 6.30 -13.79 -1.51
CA PRO A 136 7.06 -12.62 -1.92
C PRO A 136 6.20 -11.36 -1.94
N SER A 137 6.85 -10.19 -1.86
CA SER A 137 6.18 -8.90 -1.90
C SER A 137 6.93 -7.93 -2.81
N LEU A 138 6.20 -7.29 -3.72
CA LEU A 138 6.72 -6.21 -4.57
C LEU A 138 7.00 -4.92 -3.78
N ALA A 139 6.46 -4.80 -2.56
CA ALA A 139 6.78 -3.70 -1.64
C ALA A 139 8.19 -3.79 -1.04
N GLU A 140 8.77 -4.99 -0.99
CA GLU A 140 10.03 -5.26 -0.31
C GLU A 140 10.90 -6.24 -1.10
N VAL A 141 11.22 -5.89 -2.35
CA VAL A 141 12.12 -6.69 -3.18
C VAL A 141 13.55 -6.49 -2.70
N LYS A 142 14.16 -7.55 -2.17
CA LYS A 142 15.54 -7.57 -1.67
C LYS A 142 16.52 -8.17 -2.67
N THR A 143 16.00 -9.04 -3.55
CA THR A 143 16.82 -9.79 -4.50
C THR A 143 16.14 -9.81 -5.86
N MET A 144 16.88 -9.43 -6.88
CA MET A 144 16.56 -9.67 -8.29
C MET A 144 17.57 -10.65 -8.85
N MET A 145 17.08 -11.66 -9.53
CA MET A 145 17.92 -12.66 -10.20
C MET A 145 17.48 -12.80 -11.66
N ILE A 146 18.42 -12.68 -12.56
CA ILE A 146 18.23 -13.00 -13.99
C ILE A 146 18.98 -14.29 -14.26
N GLY A 147 18.36 -15.20 -15.00
CA GLY A 147 18.97 -16.46 -15.33
C GLY A 147 18.45 -17.01 -16.65
N VAL A 148 19.19 -17.98 -17.17
CA VAL A 148 18.87 -18.73 -18.38
C VAL A 148 18.56 -20.18 -17.99
N ARG A 149 17.51 -20.74 -18.57
CA ARG A 149 17.10 -22.12 -18.33
C ARG A 149 17.13 -22.90 -19.64
N ASN A 150 17.76 -24.04 -19.60
CA ASN A 150 17.71 -25.01 -20.70
C ASN A 150 16.54 -25.98 -20.46
N ASN A 151 15.52 -25.90 -21.29
CA ASN A 151 14.32 -26.74 -21.24
C ASN A 151 14.45 -27.99 -22.12
N SER A 152 15.56 -28.09 -22.87
CA SER A 152 15.87 -29.28 -23.66
C SER A 152 16.52 -30.37 -22.81
N ARG A 153 16.54 -31.60 -23.32
CA ARG A 153 17.21 -32.77 -22.68
C ARG A 153 18.71 -32.85 -22.94
N SER A 154 19.24 -32.00 -23.81
CA SER A 154 20.64 -31.99 -24.23
C SER A 154 21.34 -30.71 -23.79
N LYS A 155 22.67 -30.78 -23.67
CA LYS A 155 23.48 -29.57 -23.45
C LYS A 155 23.43 -28.70 -24.70
N LYS A 156 23.38 -27.39 -24.49
CA LYS A 156 23.33 -26.37 -25.56
C LYS A 156 24.42 -25.34 -25.33
N SER A 157 25.10 -24.93 -26.38
CA SER A 157 26.08 -23.87 -26.38
C SER A 157 25.45 -22.60 -26.94
N ILE A 158 25.23 -21.62 -26.09
CA ILE A 158 24.58 -20.36 -26.45
C ILE A 158 25.26 -19.18 -25.78
N GLU A 159 25.08 -18.02 -26.39
CA GLU A 159 25.37 -16.73 -25.84
C GLU A 159 24.03 -16.03 -25.57
N VAL A 160 23.88 -15.48 -24.36
CA VAL A 160 22.68 -14.69 -23.98
C VAL A 160 23.12 -13.37 -23.38
N TRP A 161 22.61 -12.28 -23.92
CA TRP A 161 22.84 -10.93 -23.43
C TRP A 161 21.52 -10.38 -22.89
N VAL A 162 21.60 -9.66 -21.78
CA VAL A 162 20.47 -8.95 -21.19
C VAL A 162 20.83 -7.48 -21.06
N ASN A 163 19.90 -6.60 -21.38
CA ASN A 163 20.14 -5.17 -21.40
C ASN A 163 18.91 -4.38 -20.91
N GLU A 164 19.17 -3.20 -20.36
CA GLU A 164 18.16 -2.23 -19.99
C GLU A 164 17.05 -2.74 -19.05
N LEU A 165 17.46 -3.42 -17.97
CA LEU A 165 16.47 -3.71 -16.92
C LEU A 165 15.98 -2.42 -16.28
N ARG A 166 14.70 -2.10 -16.48
CA ARG A 166 14.11 -0.86 -15.99
C ARG A 166 12.67 -1.02 -15.54
N LEU A 167 12.30 -0.29 -14.51
CA LEU A 167 10.91 -0.06 -14.14
C LEU A 167 10.38 1.11 -14.98
N SER A 168 9.17 1.00 -15.47
CA SER A 168 8.51 2.04 -16.27
C SER A 168 7.04 2.18 -15.90
N ASP A 169 6.44 3.25 -16.42
CA ASP A 169 5.04 3.56 -16.24
C ASP A 169 4.68 3.69 -14.76
N PHE A 170 4.98 4.85 -14.19
CA PHE A 170 4.56 5.18 -12.83
C PHE A 170 3.06 5.04 -12.67
N ASP A 171 2.62 4.62 -11.49
CA ASP A 171 1.22 4.70 -11.09
C ASP A 171 0.86 6.17 -10.86
N GLU A 172 0.34 6.80 -11.91
CA GLU A 172 -0.04 8.21 -11.93
C GLU A 172 -1.48 8.44 -11.45
N ASP A 173 -2.13 7.43 -10.87
CA ASP A 173 -3.46 7.58 -10.33
C ASP A 173 -3.46 8.70 -9.30
N GLY A 174 -4.09 9.83 -9.68
CA GLY A 174 -4.15 11.01 -8.85
C GLY A 174 -5.16 10.85 -7.72
N GLY A 175 -4.79 11.32 -6.54
CA GLY A 175 -5.72 11.49 -5.44
C GLY A 175 -6.37 12.88 -5.47
N TRP A 176 -7.38 13.04 -4.62
CA TRP A 176 -8.03 14.34 -4.37
C TRP A 176 -8.06 14.63 -2.88
N ALA A 177 -8.12 15.91 -2.56
CA ALA A 177 -8.31 16.36 -1.19
C ALA A 177 -9.43 17.38 -1.12
N ALA A 178 -10.13 17.39 -0.01
CA ALA A 178 -11.14 18.38 0.30
C ALA A 178 -11.10 18.73 1.79
N GLN A 179 -11.32 20.00 2.08
CA GLN A 179 -11.50 20.47 3.46
C GLN A 179 -12.65 21.47 3.52
N GLY A 180 -13.35 21.45 4.64
CA GLY A 180 -14.43 22.38 4.90
C GLY A 180 -14.53 22.68 6.38
N ASN A 181 -14.94 23.90 6.70
CA ASN A 181 -15.26 24.29 8.06
C ASN A 181 -16.56 25.10 8.10
N MET A 182 -17.28 24.96 9.17
CA MET A 182 -18.49 25.71 9.47
C MET A 182 -18.48 26.17 10.92
N ASN A 183 -18.73 27.44 11.15
CA ASN A 183 -18.86 28.01 12.46
C ASN A 183 -20.22 28.66 12.58
N VAL A 184 -20.99 28.31 13.60
CA VAL A 184 -22.31 28.85 13.90
C VAL A 184 -22.29 29.48 15.29
N GLN A 185 -22.58 30.77 15.34
CA GLN A 185 -22.74 31.47 16.60
C GLN A 185 -24.22 31.47 16.99
N LEU A 186 -24.55 30.90 18.15
CA LEU A 186 -25.90 30.78 18.69
C LEU A 186 -26.21 31.92 19.62
N SER A 187 -26.07 33.16 19.13
CA SER A 187 -26.23 34.38 19.94
C SER A 187 -25.42 34.29 21.22
N ASP A 188 -26.07 34.43 22.36
CA ASP A 188 -25.49 34.37 23.72
C ASP A 188 -25.55 32.98 24.36
N LEU A 189 -26.06 31.99 23.62
CA LEU A 189 -26.12 30.59 24.08
C LEU A 189 -24.80 29.87 23.92
N GLY A 190 -24.03 30.21 22.88
CA GLY A 190 -22.77 29.52 22.60
C GLY A 190 -22.40 29.47 21.13
N SER A 191 -21.52 28.56 20.77
CA SER A 191 -21.06 28.36 19.40
C SER A 191 -20.93 26.90 19.08
N VAL A 192 -21.07 26.57 17.78
CA VAL A 192 -20.84 25.24 17.21
C VAL A 192 -19.87 25.40 16.06
N SER A 193 -18.79 24.64 16.09
CA SER A 193 -17.79 24.56 15.02
C SER A 193 -17.69 23.14 14.51
N MET A 194 -17.71 22.98 13.20
CA MET A 194 -17.48 21.71 12.50
C MET A 194 -16.35 21.89 11.50
N ALA A 195 -15.44 20.95 11.43
CA ALA A 195 -14.39 20.88 10.42
C ALA A 195 -14.27 19.47 9.89
N GLY A 196 -14.02 19.36 8.58
CA GLY A 196 -13.75 18.11 7.91
C GLY A 196 -12.58 18.26 6.96
N HIS A 197 -11.76 17.22 6.89
CA HIS A 197 -10.62 17.11 5.98
C HIS A 197 -10.52 15.68 5.43
N VAL A 198 -10.34 15.56 4.14
CA VAL A 198 -10.23 14.30 3.43
C VAL A 198 -9.08 14.39 2.44
N GLU A 199 -8.23 13.39 2.44
CA GLU A 199 -7.20 13.18 1.42
C GLU A 199 -7.26 11.73 0.97
N THR A 200 -7.22 11.47 -0.32
CA THR A 200 -7.19 10.11 -0.86
C THR A 200 -5.79 9.70 -1.27
N ALA A 201 -5.54 8.38 -1.32
CA ALA A 201 -4.29 7.83 -1.82
C ALA A 201 -3.95 8.39 -3.21
N GLY A 202 -2.68 8.71 -3.44
CA GLY A 202 -2.22 9.38 -4.67
C GLY A 202 -2.27 10.91 -4.63
N PHE A 203 -2.88 11.52 -3.61
CA PHE A 203 -2.84 12.96 -3.43
C PHE A 203 -1.46 13.42 -2.95
N GLY A 204 -1.00 14.53 -3.51
CA GLY A 204 0.26 15.17 -3.13
C GLY A 204 0.32 16.61 -3.61
N GLY A 205 1.16 17.42 -2.98
CA GLY A 205 1.43 18.80 -3.40
C GLY A 205 2.12 18.87 -4.76
N LEU A 206 2.05 20.03 -5.40
CA LEU A 206 2.64 20.26 -6.73
C LEU A 206 4.16 20.01 -6.78
N GLU A 207 4.84 20.20 -5.66
CA GLU A 207 6.30 20.03 -5.54
C GLU A 207 6.70 18.61 -5.11
N GLN A 208 5.73 17.76 -4.73
CA GLN A 208 6.00 16.37 -4.32
C GLN A 208 6.17 15.47 -5.53
N SER A 209 7.24 14.68 -5.51
CA SER A 209 7.43 13.62 -6.50
C SER A 209 6.32 12.55 -6.36
N VAL A 210 6.03 11.83 -7.44
CA VAL A 210 5.01 10.77 -7.43
C VAL A 210 5.30 9.73 -6.34
N SER A 211 6.58 9.45 -6.09
CA SER A 211 7.03 8.50 -5.06
C SER A 211 6.78 8.94 -3.62
N GLU A 212 6.57 10.23 -3.40
CA GLU A 212 6.33 10.81 -2.06
C GLU A 212 4.85 11.01 -1.74
N ARG A 213 3.96 10.75 -2.71
CA ARG A 213 2.52 10.86 -2.52
C ARG A 213 2.01 9.84 -1.50
N ARG A 214 0.92 10.17 -0.85
CA ARG A 214 0.29 9.29 0.14
C ARG A 214 -0.17 7.98 -0.50
N LEU A 215 0.06 6.88 0.23
CA LEU A 215 -0.44 5.54 -0.12
C LEU A 215 -1.60 5.12 0.79
N ASP A 216 -2.27 6.09 1.41
CA ASP A 216 -3.38 5.89 2.33
C ASP A 216 -4.47 6.95 2.11
N ASP A 217 -5.71 6.58 2.41
CA ASP A 217 -6.81 7.52 2.53
C ASP A 217 -6.85 8.06 3.95
N TYR A 218 -6.94 9.36 4.08
CA TYR A 218 -7.02 10.05 5.35
C TYR A 218 -8.34 10.80 5.48
N TYR A 219 -9.03 10.59 6.59
CA TYR A 219 -10.28 11.25 6.94
C TYR A 219 -10.18 11.83 8.33
N GLN A 220 -10.43 13.12 8.46
CA GLN A 220 -10.52 13.80 9.74
C GLN A 220 -11.82 14.59 9.81
N TYR A 221 -12.51 14.49 10.93
CA TYR A 221 -13.62 15.36 11.24
C TYR A 221 -13.59 15.75 12.71
N GLN A 222 -13.92 17.00 12.94
CA GLN A 222 -13.94 17.62 14.25
C GLN A 222 -15.26 18.33 14.46
N PHE A 223 -15.82 18.15 15.64
CA PHE A 223 -16.97 18.87 16.14
C PHE A 223 -16.60 19.50 17.47
N THR A 224 -16.82 20.80 17.60
CA THR A 224 -16.57 21.55 18.85
C THR A 224 -17.77 22.41 19.17
N THR A 225 -18.18 22.40 20.40
CA THR A 225 -19.27 23.25 20.84
C THR A 225 -18.99 23.85 22.19
N THR A 226 -19.42 25.11 22.38
CA THR A 226 -19.45 25.81 23.65
C THR A 226 -20.87 26.20 23.95
N PHE A 227 -21.33 25.95 25.15
CA PHE A 227 -22.66 26.35 25.60
C PHE A 227 -22.59 26.99 26.99
N GLU A 228 -23.31 28.09 27.19
CA GLU A 228 -23.53 28.71 28.49
C GLU A 228 -24.84 28.19 29.10
N LEU A 229 -24.76 27.09 29.88
CA LEU A 229 -25.93 26.46 30.48
C LEU A 229 -26.72 27.42 31.38
N GLY A 230 -26.07 28.41 31.96
CA GLY A 230 -26.73 29.39 32.81
C GLY A 230 -27.90 30.11 32.12
N ARG A 231 -27.90 30.18 30.78
CA ARG A 231 -28.96 30.80 30.00
C ARG A 231 -30.29 30.04 30.01
N PHE A 232 -30.27 28.75 30.32
CA PHE A 232 -31.48 27.93 30.45
C PHE A 232 -32.15 28.06 31.83
N PHE A 233 -31.51 28.74 32.78
CA PHE A 233 -32.03 28.95 34.12
C PHE A 233 -32.60 30.35 34.30
N PRO A 234 -33.58 30.53 35.22
CA PRO A 234 -34.13 31.86 35.53
C PRO A 234 -33.03 32.84 35.91
N LYS A 235 -33.11 34.06 35.41
CA LYS A 235 -32.11 35.11 35.67
C LYS A 235 -31.87 35.38 37.17
N ALA A 236 -32.85 35.05 38.04
CA ALA A 236 -32.71 35.16 39.49
C ALA A 236 -31.61 34.25 40.07
N VAL A 237 -31.30 33.10 39.42
CA VAL A 237 -30.28 32.15 39.88
C VAL A 237 -28.88 32.64 39.57
N LYS A 238 -28.72 33.55 38.59
CA LYS A 238 -27.42 34.06 38.12
C LYS A 238 -26.37 32.97 37.97
N LEU A 239 -26.77 31.84 37.40
CA LEU A 239 -25.88 30.71 37.13
C LEU A 239 -25.02 31.01 35.89
N SER A 240 -23.71 30.87 36.04
CA SER A 240 -22.77 30.77 34.92
C SER A 240 -22.16 29.36 34.90
N ALA A 241 -22.35 28.64 33.81
CA ALA A 241 -21.89 27.28 33.67
C ALA A 241 -21.51 27.00 32.19
N PRO A 242 -20.36 27.55 31.78
CA PRO A 242 -19.87 27.31 30.41
C PRO A 242 -19.42 25.89 30.26
N ILE A 243 -20.04 25.19 29.27
CA ILE A 243 -19.66 23.85 28.83
C ILE A 243 -18.88 23.98 27.55
N TYR A 244 -17.81 23.22 27.48
CA TYR A 244 -17.05 22.94 26.25
C TYR A 244 -17.10 21.45 25.95
N TYR A 245 -17.49 21.08 24.74
CA TYR A 245 -17.40 19.72 24.25
C TYR A 245 -16.68 19.70 22.92
N SER A 246 -15.72 18.80 22.78
CA SER A 246 -14.98 18.59 21.53
C SER A 246 -14.90 17.10 21.24
N TYR A 247 -15.19 16.77 19.99
CA TYR A 247 -15.08 15.43 19.41
C TYR A 247 -14.23 15.53 18.17
N SER A 248 -13.15 14.75 18.07
CA SER A 248 -12.35 14.62 16.88
C SER A 248 -12.14 13.15 16.57
N ARG A 249 -12.25 12.78 15.32
CA ARG A 249 -11.93 11.44 14.83
C ARG A 249 -11.09 11.53 13.57
N GLU A 250 -9.98 10.82 13.60
CA GLU A 250 -9.05 10.65 12.51
C GLU A 250 -9.08 9.19 12.11
N LYS A 251 -9.13 8.92 10.81
CA LYS A 251 -9.07 7.57 10.25
C LYS A 251 -8.10 7.56 9.08
N THR A 252 -7.10 6.69 9.16
CA THR A 252 -6.19 6.38 8.06
C THR A 252 -6.50 4.97 7.56
N SER A 253 -6.69 4.83 6.26
CA SER A 253 -6.98 3.56 5.60
C SER A 253 -5.93 3.32 4.52
N PRO A 254 -5.03 2.33 4.64
CA PRO A 254 -3.96 2.11 3.68
C PRO A 254 -4.51 1.59 2.35
N LYS A 255 -3.90 1.98 1.23
CA LYS A 255 -4.20 1.46 -0.12
C LYS A 255 -3.92 -0.04 -0.20
N TYR A 256 -2.86 -0.49 0.48
CA TYR A 256 -2.41 -1.88 0.49
C TYR A 256 -2.73 -2.58 1.82
N ASN A 257 -2.93 -3.88 1.75
CA ASN A 257 -3.17 -4.71 2.94
C ASN A 257 -1.90 -4.76 3.82
N PRO A 258 -1.93 -4.34 5.09
CA PRO A 258 -0.75 -4.36 5.97
C PRO A 258 -0.22 -5.77 6.24
N LEU A 259 -1.06 -6.80 6.12
CA LEU A 259 -0.67 -8.21 6.29
C LEU A 259 -0.07 -8.81 5.01
N ASP A 260 -0.32 -8.21 3.85
CA ASP A 260 0.20 -8.63 2.56
C ASP A 260 0.42 -7.39 1.67
N LYS A 261 1.59 -6.78 1.83
CA LYS A 261 1.91 -5.41 1.42
C LYS A 261 1.85 -5.13 -0.08
N ASP A 262 1.78 -6.13 -0.93
CA ASP A 262 1.63 -5.97 -2.38
C ASP A 262 0.20 -6.22 -2.89
N MET A 263 -0.71 -6.62 -2.00
CA MET A 263 -2.12 -6.74 -2.32
C MET A 263 -2.89 -5.47 -1.93
N LEU A 264 -3.76 -4.98 -2.81
CA LEU A 264 -4.67 -3.90 -2.46
C LEU A 264 -5.60 -4.33 -1.31
N LEU A 265 -5.82 -3.45 -0.36
CA LEU A 265 -6.72 -3.73 0.78
C LEU A 265 -8.13 -4.07 0.30
N LYS A 266 -8.62 -3.38 -0.75
CA LYS A 266 -9.92 -3.65 -1.36
C LYS A 266 -10.01 -5.09 -1.85
N ASP A 267 -9.02 -5.55 -2.62
CA ASP A 267 -9.00 -6.90 -3.17
C ASP A 267 -8.92 -7.97 -2.07
N ALA A 268 -8.15 -7.69 -1.02
CA ALA A 268 -8.06 -8.58 0.13
C ALA A 268 -9.41 -8.69 0.87
N LEU A 269 -10.15 -7.59 1.00
CA LEU A 269 -11.49 -7.59 1.59
C LEU A 269 -12.51 -8.31 0.70
N ASP A 270 -12.45 -8.11 -0.61
CA ASP A 270 -13.37 -8.75 -1.58
C ASP A 270 -13.14 -10.27 -1.68
N ALA A 271 -11.92 -10.73 -1.42
CA ALA A 271 -11.59 -12.16 -1.40
C ALA A 271 -12.14 -12.91 -0.17
N LEU A 272 -12.54 -12.21 0.89
CA LEU A 272 -13.10 -12.80 2.10
C LEU A 272 -14.62 -13.02 1.94
N ALA A 273 -15.08 -14.24 2.18
CA ALA A 273 -16.49 -14.59 2.07
C ALA A 273 -17.32 -14.19 3.31
N ASN A 274 -16.66 -14.01 4.46
CA ASN A 274 -17.32 -13.80 5.75
C ASN A 274 -17.19 -12.34 6.20
N ASP A 275 -18.30 -11.70 6.55
CA ASP A 275 -18.32 -10.31 7.01
C ASP A 275 -17.52 -10.11 8.31
N ARG A 276 -17.45 -11.10 9.19
CA ARG A 276 -16.63 -11.02 10.42
C ARG A 276 -15.15 -10.94 10.11
N GLU A 277 -14.68 -11.68 9.11
CA GLU A 277 -13.29 -11.65 8.66
C GLU A 277 -12.97 -10.33 7.96
N ARG A 278 -13.90 -9.80 7.15
CA ARG A 278 -13.79 -8.47 6.54
C ARG A 278 -13.68 -7.38 7.59
N ASP A 279 -14.53 -7.41 8.63
CA ASP A 279 -14.49 -6.43 9.70
C ASP A 279 -13.22 -6.56 10.54
N SER A 280 -12.76 -7.78 10.79
CA SER A 280 -11.49 -8.04 11.46
C SER A 280 -10.32 -7.44 10.68
N LEU A 281 -10.25 -7.70 9.36
CA LEU A 281 -9.20 -7.14 8.50
C LEU A 281 -9.29 -5.61 8.44
N ARG A 282 -10.49 -5.02 8.31
CA ARG A 282 -10.68 -3.57 8.35
C ARG A 282 -10.20 -2.96 9.67
N ASN A 283 -10.48 -3.62 10.79
CA ASN A 283 -10.09 -3.15 12.11
C ASN A 283 -8.57 -3.21 12.32
N ILE A 284 -7.91 -4.20 11.73
CA ILE A 284 -6.45 -4.33 11.76
C ILE A 284 -5.80 -3.31 10.81
N ALA A 285 -6.37 -3.13 9.61
CA ALA A 285 -5.78 -2.31 8.58
C ALA A 285 -5.94 -0.81 8.84
N ASN A 286 -7.08 -0.39 9.38
CA ASN A 286 -7.37 1.02 9.60
C ASN A 286 -6.79 1.51 10.93
N GLU A 287 -6.13 2.65 10.90
CA GLU A 287 -5.76 3.40 12.10
C GLU A 287 -6.85 4.42 12.41
N ILE A 288 -7.43 4.32 13.60
CA ILE A 288 -8.50 5.21 14.05
C ILE A 288 -8.11 5.82 15.39
N THR A 289 -8.03 7.13 15.42
CA THR A 289 -7.84 7.90 16.65
C THR A 289 -9.08 8.74 16.93
N THR A 290 -9.65 8.58 18.11
CA THR A 290 -10.82 9.33 18.54
C THR A 290 -10.49 10.08 19.83
N TYR A 291 -10.73 11.40 19.81
CA TYR A 291 -10.61 12.25 20.98
C TYR A 291 -12.00 12.75 21.37
N LYS A 292 -12.30 12.66 22.66
CA LYS A 292 -13.49 13.26 23.27
C LYS A 292 -13.04 14.09 24.46
N ASN A 293 -13.39 15.36 24.45
CA ASN A 293 -13.10 16.25 25.55
C ASN A 293 -14.41 16.91 26.01
N PHE A 294 -14.68 16.83 27.28
CA PHE A 294 -15.75 17.53 27.93
C PHE A 294 -15.15 18.37 29.05
N SER A 295 -15.50 19.65 29.10
CA SER A 295 -15.07 20.56 30.16
C SER A 295 -16.23 21.44 30.59
N LEU A 296 -16.42 21.50 31.88
CA LEU A 296 -17.24 22.47 32.57
C LEU A 296 -16.28 23.37 33.37
N SER A 297 -16.16 24.62 33.00
CA SER A 297 -15.16 25.54 33.60
C SER A 297 -15.84 26.63 34.40
N ASN A 298 -15.31 26.87 35.61
CA ASN A 298 -15.72 28.00 36.42
C ASN A 298 -17.24 28.13 36.64
N MET A 299 -17.91 26.98 36.83
CA MET A 299 -19.33 27.03 37.22
C MET A 299 -19.48 27.79 38.53
N ARG A 300 -20.32 28.81 38.54
CA ARG A 300 -20.59 29.65 39.72
C ARG A 300 -22.04 30.11 39.75
N VAL A 301 -22.52 30.33 40.94
CA VAL A 301 -23.83 30.94 41.19
C VAL A 301 -23.61 32.39 41.69
N GLY A 302 -24.10 33.35 40.94
CA GLY A 302 -23.91 34.78 41.26
C GLY A 302 -24.86 35.29 42.31
N VAL A 303 -24.92 34.64 43.46
CA VAL A 303 -25.70 35.13 44.60
C VAL A 303 -24.97 36.32 45.24
N THR A 304 -25.62 37.47 45.28
CA THR A 304 -25.13 38.67 46.01
C THR A 304 -25.74 38.66 47.37
N SER A 305 -24.94 38.47 48.42
CA SER A 305 -25.35 38.62 49.82
C SER A 305 -25.36 40.12 50.18
N LYS A 306 -26.28 40.51 51.03
CA LYS A 306 -26.31 41.90 51.61
C LYS A 306 -25.07 42.12 52.47
N ASN A 307 -24.56 41.09 53.12
CA ASN A 307 -23.31 41.13 53.90
C ASN A 307 -22.37 40.06 53.31
N PRO A 308 -21.37 40.41 52.44
CA PRO A 308 -20.50 39.50 51.84
C PRO A 308 -19.61 38.78 52.85
N MET A 309 -19.68 37.43 52.87
CA MET A 309 -18.88 36.56 53.71
C MET A 309 -17.97 35.65 52.85
N PRO A 310 -16.80 35.23 53.35
CA PRO A 310 -15.89 34.37 52.57
C PRO A 310 -16.52 33.05 52.12
N TYR A 311 -17.52 32.55 52.82
CA TYR A 311 -18.23 31.29 52.54
C TYR A 311 -19.52 31.46 51.71
N ASP A 312 -19.76 32.65 51.19
CA ASP A 312 -20.90 32.84 50.28
C ASP A 312 -20.81 31.94 49.05
N PRO A 313 -21.92 31.33 48.61
CA PRO A 313 -21.92 30.45 47.44
C PRO A 313 -21.36 31.10 46.18
N GLY A 314 -21.47 32.44 46.05
CA GLY A 314 -20.90 33.19 44.92
C GLY A 314 -19.38 33.22 44.87
N ASN A 315 -18.70 32.89 45.99
CA ASN A 315 -17.22 32.85 46.05
C ASN A 315 -16.64 31.52 45.66
N PHE A 316 -17.47 30.50 45.48
CA PHE A 316 -17.03 29.18 45.06
C PHE A 316 -17.19 28.99 43.55
N THR A 317 -16.17 28.42 42.93
CA THR A 317 -16.22 27.98 41.54
C THR A 317 -15.92 26.48 41.46
N MET A 318 -16.65 25.80 40.62
CA MET A 318 -16.43 24.38 40.34
C MET A 318 -16.01 24.20 38.88
N SER A 319 -14.97 23.39 38.66
CA SER A 319 -14.55 23.01 37.32
C SER A 319 -14.43 21.50 37.25
N TYR A 320 -14.83 20.93 36.10
CA TYR A 320 -14.71 19.52 35.82
C TYR A 320 -14.25 19.34 34.39
N SER A 321 -13.24 18.50 34.15
CA SER A 321 -12.81 18.13 32.79
C SER A 321 -12.61 16.65 32.68
N ARG A 322 -12.93 16.09 31.50
CA ARG A 322 -12.72 14.72 31.17
C ARG A 322 -12.29 14.63 29.72
N THR A 323 -11.08 14.06 29.48
CA THR A 323 -10.56 13.76 28.17
C THR A 323 -10.50 12.24 28.02
N LYS A 324 -10.98 11.74 26.87
CA LYS A 324 -10.88 10.33 26.49
C LYS A 324 -10.24 10.24 25.11
N ARG A 325 -9.15 9.51 25.03
CA ARG A 325 -8.50 9.12 23.78
C ARG A 325 -8.71 7.64 23.56
N HIS A 326 -9.10 7.28 22.35
CA HIS A 326 -9.21 5.90 21.90
C HIS A 326 -8.45 5.75 20.61
N ASN A 327 -7.47 4.84 20.60
CA ASN A 327 -6.68 4.50 19.41
C ASN A 327 -6.96 3.06 19.06
N GLN A 328 -7.12 2.79 17.76
CA GLN A 328 -7.25 1.47 17.18
C GLN A 328 -6.34 1.40 15.96
N GLY A 329 -5.60 0.32 15.81
CA GLY A 329 -4.70 0.11 14.65
C GLY A 329 -3.67 -0.97 14.91
N LEU A 330 -2.97 -1.38 13.87
CA LEU A 330 -1.95 -2.43 13.91
C LEU A 330 -0.77 -2.07 14.85
N SER A 331 -0.42 -0.78 14.93
CA SER A 331 0.69 -0.32 15.76
C SER A 331 0.50 -0.57 17.26
N LEU A 332 -0.74 -0.76 17.73
CA LEU A 332 -1.04 -1.04 19.13
C LEU A 332 -0.82 -2.51 19.52
N ILE A 333 -0.78 -3.43 18.55
CA ILE A 333 -0.55 -4.85 18.79
C ILE A 333 0.92 -5.11 19.12
N HIS A 334 1.84 -4.29 18.61
CA HIS A 334 3.28 -4.42 18.87
C HIS A 334 3.76 -3.82 20.21
N ILE A 335 2.93 -3.03 20.89
CA ILE A 335 3.28 -2.39 22.18
C ILE A 335 2.95 -3.29 23.38
N SER A 336 2.20 -4.37 23.16
CA SER A 336 1.73 -5.25 24.24
C SER A 336 2.55 -6.54 24.43
N GLU A 337 3.67 -6.70 23.76
CA GLU A 337 4.62 -7.76 24.08
C GLU A 337 5.67 -7.25 25.08
N PRO A 338 5.74 -7.88 26.28
CA PRO A 338 6.73 -7.53 27.30
C PRO A 338 8.15 -7.95 26.92
#